data_5c358233fc2902e6432c31f646096e7e
#
_entry.id   5c358233fc2902e6432c31f646096e7e
#
_cell.length_a   1.000
_cell.length_b   1.000
_cell.length_c   1.000
_cell.angle_alpha   90.00
_cell.angle_beta   90.00
_cell.angle_gamma   90.00
#
_symmetry.space_group_name_H-M   'P 1'
#
loop_
_entity.id
_entity.type
_entity.pdbx_description
1 polymer ?
#
loop_
_entity_poly.entity_id
_entity_poly.type
_entity_poly.pdbx_seq_one_letter_code
_entity_poly.pdbx_strand_id
1 'polypeptide(L)'
;MKKLLTEWRQFLKESQEFVEMDSPLTYHRASNVKRLALRDPSIEPPYRGDFGFADQYTYRNPRTGRMTKKRHLEAPGAGDDIIGFLDFHDMGETSTGKSYFYIDYMKTRREYKEQGVATRLIEEFIRRYAPEPSIINFGKIQNPGMYSIYEKIKEKYPEHNI
;
A
#
# COMPACT_ATOMS: atom_id res chain seq x y z
N MET A 1 17.14 -29.24 1.80
CA MET A 1 16.00 -28.59 1.14
C MET A 1 15.49 -27.33 1.84
N LYS A 2 15.25 -27.35 3.15
CA LYS A 2 14.80 -26.12 3.87
C LYS A 2 15.79 -24.95 3.75
N LYS A 3 17.10 -25.22 3.80
CA LYS A 3 18.14 -24.19 3.68
C LYS A 3 18.14 -23.51 2.30
N LEU A 4 18.05 -24.28 1.22
CA LEU A 4 17.98 -23.76 -0.16
C LEU A 4 16.74 -22.90 -0.39
N LEU A 5 15.59 -23.30 0.15
CA LEU A 5 14.35 -22.50 0.06
C LEU A 5 14.45 -21.19 0.84
N THR A 6 15.15 -21.20 1.98
CA THR A 6 15.37 -19.97 2.77
C THR A 6 16.32 -19.02 2.05
N GLU A 7 17.42 -19.53 1.49
CA GLU A 7 18.39 -18.75 0.70
C GLU A 7 17.73 -18.18 -0.57
N TRP A 8 16.94 -18.98 -1.26
CA TRP A 8 16.18 -18.53 -2.42
C TRP A 8 15.15 -17.43 -2.09
N ARG A 9 14.42 -17.60 -0.99
CA ARG A 9 13.49 -16.57 -0.51
C ARG A 9 14.21 -15.29 -0.11
N GLN A 10 15.39 -15.41 0.50
CA GLN A 10 16.21 -14.25 0.84
C GLN A 10 16.70 -13.54 -0.41
N PHE A 11 17.19 -14.28 -1.40
CA PHE A 11 17.60 -13.74 -2.69
C PHE A 11 16.46 -13.02 -3.40
N LEU A 12 15.25 -13.59 -3.43
CA LEU A 12 14.06 -12.95 -4.00
C LEU A 12 13.71 -11.65 -3.28
N LYS A 13 13.81 -11.62 -1.97
CA LYS A 13 13.58 -10.40 -1.19
C LYS A 13 14.62 -9.32 -1.45
N GLU A 14 15.87 -9.70 -1.63
CA GLU A 14 16.98 -8.79 -1.94
C GLU A 14 16.85 -8.17 -3.33
N SER A 15 16.21 -8.86 -4.27
CA SER A 15 15.93 -8.33 -5.61
C SER A 15 14.72 -7.39 -5.66
N GLN A 16 13.88 -7.39 -4.62
CA GLN A 16 12.71 -6.52 -4.52
C GLN A 16 13.11 -5.12 -4.10
N GLU A 17 12.45 -4.13 -4.66
CA GLU A 17 12.72 -2.72 -4.35
C GLU A 17 11.44 -1.92 -4.10
N PHE A 18 11.57 -0.93 -3.23
CA PHE A 18 10.50 0.04 -2.99
C PHE A 18 10.66 1.23 -3.92
N VAL A 19 9.56 1.61 -4.56
CA VAL A 19 9.52 2.77 -5.46
C VAL A 19 8.36 3.69 -5.07
N GLU A 20 8.58 4.99 -5.22
CA GLU A 20 7.53 5.99 -5.08
C GLU A 20 7.03 6.40 -6.46
N MET A 21 5.74 6.55 -6.59
CA MET A 21 5.09 7.05 -7.80
C MET A 21 3.82 7.81 -7.43
N ASP A 22 3.27 8.55 -8.37
CA ASP A 22 1.93 9.09 -8.22
C ASP A 22 0.91 7.95 -8.31
N SER A 23 -0.10 7.95 -7.44
CA SER A 23 -1.14 6.93 -7.52
C SER A 23 -1.91 7.07 -8.82
N PRO A 24 -2.03 5.99 -9.61
CA PRO A 24 -2.86 6.00 -10.81
C PRO A 24 -4.36 5.93 -10.49
N LEU A 25 -4.72 5.72 -9.23
CA LEU A 25 -6.10 5.67 -8.78
C LEU A 25 -6.62 7.08 -8.52
N THR A 26 -7.86 7.32 -8.92
CA THR A 26 -8.52 8.59 -8.64
C THR A 26 -9.27 8.50 -7.32
N TYR A 27 -8.79 9.21 -6.32
CA TYR A 27 -9.43 9.31 -5.02
C TYR A 27 -10.34 10.54 -4.96
N HIS A 28 -11.46 10.39 -4.30
CA HIS A 28 -12.56 11.35 -4.34
C HIS A 28 -12.25 12.73 -3.74
N ARG A 29 -11.25 12.84 -2.89
CA ARG A 29 -10.98 14.06 -2.13
C ARG A 29 -9.52 14.53 -2.14
N ALA A 30 -8.67 13.85 -2.87
CA ALA A 30 -7.26 14.17 -2.87
C ALA A 30 -6.71 14.24 -4.28
N SER A 31 -6.11 15.37 -4.63
CA SER A 31 -5.46 15.60 -5.91
C SER A 31 -4.04 15.06 -5.99
N ASN A 32 -3.42 14.72 -4.86
CA ASN A 32 -1.99 14.39 -4.76
C ASN A 32 -1.76 13.14 -3.92
N VAL A 33 -2.36 12.02 -4.32
CA VAL A 33 -2.12 10.75 -3.67
C VAL A 33 -0.84 10.13 -4.21
N LYS A 34 0.10 9.84 -3.33
CA LYS A 34 1.33 9.13 -3.64
C LYS A 34 1.17 7.64 -3.43
N ARG A 35 1.94 6.89 -4.17
CA ARG A 35 2.02 5.45 -4.03
C ARG A 35 3.42 5.03 -3.62
N LEU A 36 3.53 4.29 -2.53
CA LEU A 36 4.69 3.49 -2.21
C LEU A 36 4.42 2.07 -2.69
N ALA A 37 5.21 1.59 -3.63
CA ALA A 37 5.05 0.27 -4.21
C ALA A 37 6.27 -0.60 -3.95
N LEU A 38 6.04 -1.90 -3.85
CA LEU A 38 7.10 -2.90 -3.80
C LEU A 38 7.12 -3.62 -5.14
N ARG A 39 8.25 -3.55 -5.83
CA ARG A 39 8.50 -4.20 -7.11
C ARG A 39 9.27 -5.50 -6.92
N ASP A 40 8.95 -6.46 -7.75
CA ASP A 40 9.74 -7.68 -7.90
C ASP A 40 10.17 -7.83 -9.36
N PRO A 41 11.41 -7.47 -9.71
CA PRO A 41 11.89 -7.52 -11.08
C PRO A 41 12.02 -8.95 -11.64
N SER A 42 11.87 -9.98 -10.81
CA SER A 42 11.87 -11.36 -11.26
C SER A 42 10.57 -11.80 -11.93
N ILE A 43 9.53 -10.97 -11.85
CA ILE A 43 8.26 -11.24 -12.52
C ILE A 43 8.41 -10.95 -14.02
N GLU A 44 8.17 -11.97 -14.84
CA GLU A 44 8.25 -11.84 -16.29
C GLU A 44 6.93 -11.31 -16.90
N PRO A 45 7.00 -10.32 -17.81
CA PRO A 45 5.83 -9.89 -18.57
C PRO A 45 5.46 -10.94 -19.67
N PRO A 46 4.19 -11.02 -20.11
CA PRO A 46 3.07 -10.21 -19.64
C PRO A 46 2.47 -10.79 -18.37
N TYR A 47 2.74 -10.16 -17.27
CA TYR A 47 2.18 -10.60 -16.01
C TYR A 47 0.73 -10.13 -15.91
N ARG A 48 -0.19 -11.04 -16.04
CA ARG A 48 -1.62 -10.82 -15.81
C ARG A 48 -1.99 -11.18 -14.37
N GLY A 49 -1.13 -10.83 -13.46
CA GLY A 49 -1.35 -11.08 -12.05
C GLY A 49 -2.41 -10.16 -11.54
N ASP A 50 -3.35 -10.78 -10.98
CA ASP A 50 -4.48 -10.19 -10.37
C ASP A 50 -4.08 -9.68 -8.98
N PHE A 51 -4.34 -8.42 -8.66
CA PHE A 51 -4.38 -7.98 -7.27
C PHE A 51 -5.56 -8.61 -6.51
N GLY A 52 -6.14 -9.65 -7.07
CA GLY A 52 -7.05 -10.57 -6.42
C GLY A 52 -8.51 -10.19 -6.50
N PHE A 53 -8.83 -8.98 -6.87
CA PHE A 53 -10.21 -8.56 -7.04
C PHE A 53 -10.29 -7.48 -8.10
N ALA A 54 -11.28 -7.62 -8.95
CA ALA A 54 -11.96 -6.45 -9.40
C ALA A 54 -12.58 -5.78 -8.15
N ASP A 55 -11.79 -5.15 -7.30
CA ASP A 55 -12.34 -4.38 -6.21
C ASP A 55 -13.19 -3.29 -6.82
N GLN A 56 -14.47 -3.45 -6.68
CA GLN A 56 -15.40 -2.42 -7.04
C GLN A 56 -15.41 -1.40 -5.90
N TYR A 57 -14.87 -0.24 -6.17
CA TYR A 57 -15.13 0.88 -5.28
C TYR A 57 -16.21 1.78 -5.87
N THR A 58 -16.99 2.34 -5.00
CA THR A 58 -18.00 3.31 -5.38
C THR A 58 -17.43 4.70 -5.23
N TYR A 59 -17.49 5.48 -6.28
CA TYR A 59 -17.13 6.89 -6.23
C TYR A 59 -18.27 7.74 -6.78
N ARG A 60 -18.37 8.97 -6.32
CA ARG A 60 -19.32 9.92 -6.88
C ARG A 60 -18.74 10.54 -8.13
N ASN A 61 -19.37 10.29 -9.25
CA ASN A 61 -18.96 10.89 -10.51
C ASN A 61 -19.16 12.42 -10.45
N PRO A 62 -18.12 13.24 -10.60
CA PRO A 62 -18.24 14.69 -10.49
C PRO A 62 -19.09 15.33 -11.60
N ARG A 63 -19.25 14.66 -12.74
CA ARG A 63 -20.09 15.15 -13.85
C ARG A 63 -21.57 14.89 -13.63
N THR A 64 -21.91 13.73 -13.07
CA THR A 64 -23.30 13.29 -12.97
C THR A 64 -23.85 13.34 -11.56
N GLY A 65 -23.01 13.51 -10.55
CA GLY A 65 -23.35 13.40 -9.13
C GLY A 65 -23.77 11.99 -8.70
N ARG A 66 -23.76 11.02 -9.59
CA ARG A 66 -24.19 9.65 -9.33
C ARG A 66 -23.05 8.81 -8.76
N MET A 67 -23.43 7.88 -7.88
CA MET A 67 -22.50 6.85 -7.41
C MET A 67 -22.24 5.85 -8.53
N THR A 68 -20.97 5.67 -8.86
CA THR A 68 -20.53 4.77 -9.93
C THR A 68 -19.58 3.75 -9.35
N LYS A 69 -19.74 2.49 -9.74
CA LYS A 69 -18.79 1.43 -9.42
C LYS A 69 -17.68 1.41 -10.47
N LYS A 70 -16.45 1.59 -10.04
CA LYS A 70 -15.29 1.31 -10.87
C LYS A 70 -14.60 0.04 -10.38
N ARG A 71 -14.17 -0.76 -11.32
CA ARG A 71 -13.19 -1.80 -11.02
C ARG A 71 -11.82 -1.15 -10.91
N HIS A 72 -11.09 -1.46 -9.87
CA HIS A 72 -9.65 -1.31 -9.87
C HIS A 72 -9.05 -2.39 -10.78
N LEU A 73 -9.41 -2.34 -12.02
CA LEU A 73 -8.57 -3.00 -13.02
C LEU A 73 -7.22 -2.32 -12.92
N GLU A 74 -6.18 -3.11 -12.98
CA GLU A 74 -4.80 -2.69 -13.06
C GLU A 74 -4.69 -1.29 -13.63
N ALA A 75 -4.39 -0.35 -12.76
CA ALA A 75 -4.30 1.01 -13.22
C ALA A 75 -3.16 1.06 -14.23
N PRO A 76 -3.41 1.49 -15.45
CA PRO A 76 -2.37 1.64 -16.45
C PRO A 76 -1.22 2.43 -15.84
N GLY A 77 0.01 1.89 -15.90
CA GLY A 77 1.19 2.52 -15.33
C GLY A 77 1.52 2.14 -13.89
N ALA A 78 0.77 1.22 -13.27
CA ALA A 78 1.17 0.66 -11.97
C ALA A 78 2.43 -0.21 -12.06
N GLY A 79 2.76 -0.70 -13.26
CA GLY A 79 3.85 -1.64 -13.51
C GLY A 79 3.41 -3.09 -13.27
N ASP A 80 3.75 -3.96 -14.22
CA ASP A 80 3.38 -5.38 -14.15
C ASP A 80 4.17 -6.13 -13.06
N ASP A 81 5.26 -5.56 -12.62
CA ASP A 81 6.19 -6.10 -11.61
C ASP A 81 5.87 -5.67 -10.17
N ILE A 82 4.82 -4.90 -9.96
CA ILE A 82 4.41 -4.49 -8.61
C ILE A 82 3.69 -5.64 -7.91
N ILE A 83 4.19 -6.01 -6.73
CA ILE A 83 3.62 -7.08 -5.90
C ILE A 83 2.75 -6.58 -4.77
N GLY A 84 2.88 -5.33 -4.41
CA GLY A 84 2.04 -4.67 -3.43
C GLY A 84 2.24 -3.17 -3.45
N PHE A 85 1.28 -2.44 -2.93
CA PHE A 85 1.36 -0.99 -2.84
C PHE A 85 0.56 -0.43 -1.66
N LEU A 86 0.90 0.78 -1.29
CA LEU A 86 0.26 1.59 -0.28
C LEU A 86 0.06 2.99 -0.85
N ASP A 87 -1.19 3.41 -0.97
CA ASP A 87 -1.53 4.76 -1.39
C ASP A 87 -1.79 5.65 -0.19
N PHE A 88 -1.16 6.80 -0.17
CA PHE A 88 -1.24 7.73 0.95
C PHE A 88 -1.23 9.17 0.48
N HIS A 89 -1.71 10.06 1.34
CA HIS A 89 -1.46 11.48 1.17
C HIS A 89 -1.00 12.13 2.47
N ASP A 90 -0.14 13.11 2.28
CA ASP A 90 0.33 13.97 3.34
C ASP A 90 -0.73 15.05 3.58
N MET A 91 -1.27 15.03 4.78
CA MET A 91 -2.30 15.99 5.22
C MET A 91 -1.69 17.26 5.85
N GLY A 92 -0.36 17.35 5.83
CA GLY A 92 0.36 18.45 6.46
C GLY A 92 0.60 18.24 7.96
N GLU A 93 0.82 19.33 8.65
CA GLU A 93 1.04 19.30 10.10
C GLU A 93 -0.23 19.66 10.86
N THR A 94 -0.39 19.03 12.01
CA THR A 94 -1.44 19.37 12.96
C THR A 94 -1.10 20.66 13.72
N SER A 95 -2.04 21.20 14.47
CA SER A 95 -1.83 22.34 15.35
C SER A 95 -0.74 22.12 16.42
N THR A 96 -0.41 20.85 16.70
CA THR A 96 0.65 20.47 17.63
C THR A 96 2.00 20.23 16.96
N GLY A 97 2.10 20.49 15.65
CA GLY A 97 3.33 20.32 14.87
C GLY A 97 3.66 18.88 14.46
N LYS A 98 2.72 17.95 14.64
CA LYS A 98 2.89 16.57 14.19
C LYS A 98 2.48 16.43 12.74
N SER A 99 3.28 15.74 11.95
CA SER A 99 2.89 15.33 10.60
C SER A 99 1.70 14.39 10.64
N TYR A 100 0.79 14.57 9.69
CA TYR A 100 -0.42 13.77 9.58
C TYR A 100 -0.52 13.14 8.19
N PHE A 101 -0.60 11.80 8.17
CA PHE A 101 -0.74 11.02 6.95
C PHE A 101 -2.05 10.23 6.96
N TYR A 102 -2.64 10.12 5.80
CA TYR A 102 -3.81 9.27 5.59
C TYR A 102 -3.47 8.17 4.59
N ILE A 103 -3.68 6.93 5.00
CA ILE A 103 -3.52 5.76 4.12
C ILE A 103 -4.84 5.48 3.45
N ASP A 104 -4.91 5.74 2.16
CA ASP A 104 -6.14 5.59 1.39
C ASP A 104 -6.43 4.15 0.99
N TYR A 105 -5.37 3.43 0.62
CA TYR A 105 -5.54 2.09 0.11
C TYR A 105 -4.25 1.29 0.20
N MET A 106 -4.39 0.01 0.50
CA MET A 106 -3.29 -0.95 0.47
C MET A 106 -3.74 -2.21 -0.22
N LYS A 107 -2.87 -2.77 -1.04
CA LYS A 107 -3.13 -4.02 -1.72
C LYS A 107 -1.87 -4.84 -1.89
N THR A 108 -2.01 -6.14 -1.77
CA THR A 108 -0.96 -7.11 -2.06
C THR A 108 -1.46 -8.05 -3.13
N ARG A 109 -0.61 -8.34 -4.11
CA ARG A 109 -0.90 -9.29 -5.17
C ARG A 109 -1.18 -10.67 -4.55
N ARG A 110 -2.17 -11.39 -5.08
CA ARG A 110 -2.68 -12.63 -4.47
C ARG A 110 -1.57 -13.65 -4.18
N GLU A 111 -0.65 -13.83 -5.11
CA GLU A 111 0.44 -14.80 -5.00
C GLU A 111 1.46 -14.46 -3.93
N TYR A 112 1.45 -13.21 -3.50
CA TYR A 112 2.35 -12.68 -2.47
C TYR A 112 1.68 -12.42 -1.14
N LYS A 113 0.41 -12.78 -0.99
CA LYS A 113 -0.30 -12.69 0.29
C LYS A 113 0.36 -13.59 1.34
N GLU A 114 0.27 -13.16 2.60
CA GLU A 114 0.85 -13.88 3.75
C GLU A 114 2.38 -14.00 3.73
N GLN A 115 3.05 -13.22 2.89
CA GLN A 115 4.52 -13.14 2.80
C GLN A 115 5.10 -11.87 3.45
N GLY A 116 4.30 -11.16 4.22
CA GLY A 116 4.74 -9.96 4.94
C GLY A 116 4.86 -8.70 4.07
N VAL A 117 4.32 -8.68 2.86
CA VAL A 117 4.41 -7.53 1.95
C VAL A 117 3.74 -6.30 2.55
N ALA A 118 2.54 -6.44 3.10
CA ALA A 118 1.82 -5.32 3.73
C ALA A 118 2.60 -4.74 4.92
N THR A 119 3.15 -5.59 5.78
CA THR A 119 3.99 -5.16 6.90
C THR A 119 5.22 -4.40 6.43
N ARG A 120 5.91 -4.92 5.43
CA ARG A 120 7.10 -4.28 4.83
C ARG A 120 6.76 -2.91 4.22
N LEU A 121 5.62 -2.78 3.55
CA LEU A 121 5.15 -1.52 2.99
C LEU A 121 4.90 -0.48 4.08
N ILE A 122 4.24 -0.86 5.17
CA ILE A 122 3.97 0.05 6.29
C ILE A 122 5.29 0.46 6.97
N GLU A 123 6.18 -0.47 7.23
CA GLU A 123 7.47 -0.17 7.85
C GLU A 123 8.33 0.75 6.98
N GLU A 124 8.37 0.51 5.68
CA GLU A 124 9.07 1.38 4.74
C GLU A 124 8.41 2.76 4.64
N PHE A 125 7.09 2.82 4.68
CA PHE A 125 6.36 4.09 4.75
C PHE A 125 6.78 4.91 5.98
N ILE A 126 6.79 4.30 7.15
CA ILE A 126 7.21 4.96 8.39
C ILE A 126 8.64 5.46 8.28
N ARG A 127 9.55 4.62 7.79
CA ARG A 127 10.96 4.96 7.63
C ARG A 127 11.17 6.16 6.68
N ARG A 128 10.43 6.22 5.57
CA ARG A 128 10.63 7.27 4.55
C ARG A 128 9.90 8.55 4.87
N TYR A 129 8.65 8.46 5.30
CA TYR A 129 7.75 9.61 5.37
C TYR A 129 7.43 10.05 6.79
N ALA A 130 7.51 9.14 7.74
CA ALA A 130 7.19 9.39 9.14
C ALA A 130 8.33 8.98 10.09
N PRO A 131 9.58 9.45 9.87
CA PRO A 131 10.69 9.10 10.74
C PRO A 131 10.55 9.68 12.15
N GLU A 132 9.82 10.78 12.27
CA GLU A 132 9.51 11.43 13.54
C GLU A 132 8.09 11.06 14.01
N PRO A 133 7.78 11.18 15.32
CA PRO A 133 6.43 10.89 15.81
C PRO A 133 5.35 11.61 15.02
N SER A 134 4.46 10.85 14.42
CA SER A 134 3.46 11.31 13.46
C SER A 134 2.10 10.70 13.75
N ILE A 135 1.07 11.24 13.13
CA ILE A 135 -0.27 10.65 13.11
C ILE A 135 -0.41 9.92 11.77
N ILE A 136 -0.72 8.63 11.84
CA ILE A 136 -0.92 7.78 10.66
C ILE A 136 -2.31 7.17 10.74
N ASN A 137 -3.22 7.65 9.91
CA ASN A 137 -4.60 7.20 9.90
C ASN A 137 -4.81 6.19 8.77
N PHE A 138 -5.12 4.96 9.12
CA PHE A 138 -5.42 3.88 8.16
C PHE A 138 -6.88 3.85 7.71
N GLY A 139 -7.69 4.82 8.14
CA GLY A 139 -9.10 4.83 7.83
C GLY A 139 -9.84 3.61 8.40
N LYS A 140 -10.86 3.18 7.70
CA LYS A 140 -11.64 2.01 8.12
C LYS A 140 -11.00 0.72 7.61
N ILE A 141 -10.47 -0.07 8.53
CA ILE A 141 -9.91 -1.39 8.22
C ILE A 141 -11.07 -2.36 8.01
N GLN A 142 -11.17 -2.92 6.81
CA GLN A 142 -12.26 -3.83 6.44
C GLN A 142 -11.85 -5.31 6.45
N ASN A 143 -10.55 -5.59 6.36
CA ASN A 143 -10.03 -6.94 6.27
C ASN A 143 -9.52 -7.41 7.64
N PRO A 144 -10.03 -8.54 8.19
CA PRO A 144 -9.57 -9.07 9.47
C PRO A 144 -8.05 -9.32 9.55
N GLY A 145 -7.42 -9.74 8.45
CA GLY A 145 -5.98 -9.94 8.39
C GLY A 145 -5.18 -8.64 8.60
N MET A 146 -5.74 -7.52 8.19
CA MET A 146 -5.13 -6.21 8.40
C MET A 146 -5.17 -5.76 9.87
N TYR A 147 -6.17 -6.18 10.63
CA TYR A 147 -6.21 -5.87 12.07
C TYR A 147 -4.99 -6.40 12.81
N SER A 148 -4.60 -7.63 12.51
CA SER A 148 -3.41 -8.24 13.12
C SER A 148 -2.14 -7.46 12.79
N ILE A 149 -1.99 -7.05 11.55
CA ILE A 149 -0.85 -6.22 11.10
C ILE A 149 -0.88 -4.86 11.78
N TYR A 150 -2.02 -4.22 11.81
CA TYR A 150 -2.25 -2.92 12.45
C TYR A 150 -1.86 -2.93 13.94
N GLU A 151 -2.32 -3.93 14.70
CA GLU A 151 -1.97 -4.07 16.13
C GLU A 151 -0.47 -4.26 16.33
N LYS A 152 0.18 -5.09 15.52
CA LYS A 152 1.64 -5.28 15.57
C LYS A 152 2.41 -4.00 15.25
N ILE A 153 1.96 -3.23 14.29
CA ILE A 153 2.59 -1.93 13.94
C ILE A 153 2.43 -0.94 15.09
N LYS A 154 1.27 -0.87 15.72
CA LYS A 154 1.06 -0.02 16.90
C LYS A 154 2.01 -0.37 18.06
N GLU A 155 2.18 -1.66 18.33
CA GLU A 155 3.10 -2.13 19.37
C GLU A 155 4.56 -1.82 19.03
N LYS A 156 4.93 -1.97 17.78
CA LYS A 156 6.31 -1.75 17.33
C LYS A 156 6.70 -0.27 17.25
N TYR A 157 5.74 0.59 16.96
CA TYR A 157 5.94 2.04 16.78
C TYR A 157 5.05 2.86 17.73
N PRO A 158 5.24 2.72 19.07
CA PRO A 158 4.37 3.38 20.04
C PRO A 158 4.47 4.90 20.05
N GLU A 159 5.53 5.47 19.45
CA GLU A 159 5.73 6.90 19.29
C GLU A 159 4.78 7.54 18.29
N HIS A 160 4.25 6.75 17.35
CA HIS A 160 3.26 7.21 16.40
C HIS A 160 1.84 7.04 16.95
N ASN A 161 0.98 7.98 16.58
CA ASN A 161 -0.45 7.85 16.81
C ASN A 161 -1.07 7.16 15.59
N ILE A 162 -1.25 5.87 15.74
CA ILE A 162 -1.78 4.99 14.68
C ILE A 162 -3.21 4.60 15.00
#